data_3439b952b728b22db6b23869761a8dc0
#
_entry.id   3439b952b728b22db6b23869761a8dc0
#
_cell.length_a   1.000
_cell.length_b   1.000
_cell.length_c   1.000
_cell.angle_alpha   90.00
_cell.angle_beta   90.00
_cell.angle_gamma   90.00
#
_symmetry.space_group_name_H-M   'P 1'
#
loop_
_entity.id
_entity.type
_entity.pdbx_description
1 polymer ?
#
loop_
_entity_poly.entity_id
_entity_poly.type
_entity_poly.pdbx_seq_one_letter_code
_entity_poly.pdbx_strand_id
1 'polypeptide(L)'
;MEVTAILEKALNIRAQYHKVLSGNIANVETPNYKEKDIDFQAEIQRNIGGSNHVEIRESSDGDVIGSIDGNTVNMENQIVKMTENHMLFTSLVQVISKKFSMMRYIISEGRR
;
A
#
# COMPACT_ATOMS: atom_id res chain seq x y z
N MET A 1 -1.91 9.20 20.00
CA MET A 1 -2.00 9.33 18.57
C MET A 1 -3.36 8.86 18.07
N GLU A 2 -3.95 9.63 17.23
CA GLU A 2 -5.30 9.36 16.79
C GLU A 2 -5.36 8.19 15.81
N VAL A 3 -6.30 7.26 16.05
CA VAL A 3 -6.47 6.08 15.21
C VAL A 3 -6.82 6.47 13.77
N THR A 4 -7.60 7.53 13.60
CA THR A 4 -7.97 8.02 12.26
C THR A 4 -6.74 8.43 11.44
N ALA A 5 -5.77 9.09 12.07
CA ALA A 5 -4.55 9.50 11.39
C ALA A 5 -3.74 8.28 10.92
N ILE A 6 -3.68 7.23 11.73
CA ILE A 6 -3.00 5.98 11.36
C ILE A 6 -3.72 5.32 10.18
N LEU A 7 -5.05 5.28 10.21
CA LEU A 7 -5.85 4.68 9.14
C LEU A 7 -5.69 5.43 7.82
N GLU A 8 -5.69 6.77 7.87
CA GLU A 8 -5.45 7.59 6.69
C GLU A 8 -4.06 7.35 6.12
N LYS A 9 -3.07 7.25 7.00
CA LYS A 9 -1.70 6.95 6.60
C LYS A 9 -1.61 5.59 5.92
N ALA A 10 -2.24 4.57 6.51
CA ALA A 10 -2.27 3.23 5.93
C ALA A 10 -2.92 3.23 4.55
N LEU A 11 -4.04 3.97 4.39
CA LEU A 11 -4.70 4.10 3.10
C LEU A 11 -3.79 4.73 2.05
N ASN A 12 -3.10 5.80 2.42
CA ASN A 12 -2.18 6.47 1.52
C ASN A 12 -1.06 5.54 1.05
N ILE A 13 -0.47 4.79 1.97
CA ILE A 13 0.59 3.84 1.65
C ILE A 13 0.07 2.74 0.72
N ARG A 14 -1.13 2.21 0.99
CA ARG A 14 -1.75 1.18 0.15
C ARG A 14 -2.06 1.69 -1.26
N ALA A 15 -2.50 2.94 -1.38
CA ALA A 15 -2.76 3.57 -2.67
C ALA A 15 -1.45 3.72 -3.46
N GLN A 16 -0.38 4.13 -2.82
CA GLN A 16 0.92 4.25 -3.46
C GLN A 16 1.51 2.89 -3.83
N TYR A 17 1.30 1.89 -2.99
CA TYR A 17 1.73 0.53 -3.31
C TYR A 17 1.00 -0.01 -4.54
N HIS A 18 -0.27 0.30 -4.71
CA HIS A 18 -1.00 -0.06 -5.93
C HIS A 18 -0.31 0.48 -7.18
N LYS A 19 0.15 1.73 -7.14
CA LYS A 19 0.89 2.33 -8.25
C LYS A 19 2.21 1.62 -8.50
N VAL A 20 2.91 1.25 -7.45
CA VAL A 20 4.17 0.51 -7.56
C VAL A 20 3.95 -0.85 -8.23
N LEU A 21 2.93 -1.57 -7.79
CA LEU A 21 2.59 -2.87 -8.37
C LEU A 21 2.18 -2.75 -9.84
N SER A 22 1.41 -1.71 -10.17
CA SER A 22 1.04 -1.43 -11.56
C SER A 22 2.27 -1.16 -12.42
N GLY A 23 3.24 -0.43 -11.89
CA GLY A 23 4.51 -0.17 -12.57
C GLY A 23 5.32 -1.43 -12.79
N ASN A 24 5.35 -2.32 -11.80
CA ASN A 24 6.03 -3.61 -11.93
C ASN A 24 5.41 -4.44 -13.04
N ILE A 25 4.08 -4.52 -13.07
CA ILE A 25 3.35 -5.28 -14.11
C ILE A 25 3.63 -4.68 -15.48
N ALA A 26 3.60 -3.35 -15.60
CA ALA A 26 3.86 -2.68 -16.87
C ALA A 26 5.27 -2.95 -17.39
N ASN A 27 6.22 -3.23 -16.52
CA ASN A 27 7.61 -3.43 -16.85
C ASN A 27 8.05 -4.90 -16.79
N VAL A 28 7.11 -5.84 -16.78
CA VAL A 28 7.42 -7.27 -16.67
C VAL A 28 8.31 -7.77 -17.81
N GLU A 29 8.27 -7.11 -18.96
CA GLU A 29 9.09 -7.48 -20.12
C GLU A 29 10.24 -6.50 -20.37
N THR A 30 10.42 -5.50 -19.50
CA THR A 30 11.50 -4.52 -19.64
C THR A 30 12.81 -5.14 -19.16
N PRO A 31 13.84 -5.24 -20.01
CA PRO A 31 15.13 -5.80 -19.61
C PRO A 31 15.75 -5.02 -18.45
N ASN A 32 16.34 -5.74 -17.52
CA ASN A 32 17.03 -5.20 -16.35
C ASN A 32 16.13 -4.42 -15.36
N TYR A 33 14.81 -4.48 -15.53
CA TYR A 33 13.91 -3.85 -14.58
C TYR A 33 13.94 -4.62 -13.25
N LYS A 34 14.07 -3.90 -12.15
CA LYS A 34 14.07 -4.47 -10.81
C LYS A 34 12.74 -4.21 -10.14
N GLU A 35 12.13 -5.24 -9.58
CA GLU A 35 10.87 -5.13 -8.86
C GLU A 35 10.98 -4.05 -7.79
N LYS A 36 9.98 -3.18 -7.73
CA LYS A 36 9.88 -2.14 -6.69
C LYS A 36 8.90 -2.59 -5.62
N ASP A 37 9.12 -2.16 -4.40
CA ASP A 37 8.16 -2.38 -3.33
C ASP A 37 8.22 -1.23 -2.31
N ILE A 38 7.37 -1.35 -1.29
CA ILE A 38 7.31 -0.41 -0.17
C ILE A 38 7.32 -1.25 1.10
N ASP A 39 8.14 -0.85 2.07
CA ASP A 39 8.11 -1.45 3.40
C ASP A 39 7.00 -0.77 4.20
N PHE A 40 5.83 -1.40 4.23
CA PHE A 40 4.64 -0.83 4.85
C PHE A 40 4.86 -0.51 6.32
N GLN A 41 5.46 -1.44 7.05
CA GLN A 41 5.66 -1.27 8.49
C GLN A 41 6.63 -0.13 8.80
N ALA A 42 7.72 -0.03 8.05
CA ALA A 42 8.67 1.07 8.22
C ALA A 42 8.02 2.41 7.89
N GLU A 43 7.16 2.44 6.86
CA GLU A 43 6.45 3.66 6.47
C GLU A 43 5.49 4.13 7.55
N ILE A 44 4.74 3.22 8.15
CA ILE A 44 3.81 3.55 9.22
C ILE A 44 4.58 4.15 10.40
N GLN A 45 5.70 3.54 10.78
CA GLN A 45 6.47 3.99 11.95
C GLN A 45 7.17 5.32 11.69
N ARG A 46 7.75 5.51 10.50
CA ARG A 46 8.53 6.70 10.18
C ARG A 46 7.68 7.96 10.08
N ASN A 47 6.45 7.83 9.61
CA ASN A 47 5.66 8.98 9.21
C ASN A 47 4.57 9.37 10.21
N ILE A 48 4.74 9.03 11.45
CA ILE A 48 3.82 9.42 12.51
C ILE A 48 3.72 10.95 12.64
N GLY A 49 4.60 11.70 12.00
CA GLY A 49 4.63 13.15 12.09
C GLY A 49 4.08 13.96 10.94
N GLY A 50 3.46 13.37 9.93
CA GLY A 50 2.71 14.14 8.95
C GLY A 50 3.28 14.25 7.53
N SER A 51 4.34 13.55 7.18
CA SER A 51 4.79 13.50 5.80
C SER A 51 4.04 12.41 5.03
N ASN A 52 3.53 12.75 3.85
CA ASN A 52 2.89 11.78 2.97
C ASN A 52 3.87 11.14 1.98
N HIS A 53 5.16 11.43 2.16
CA HIS A 53 6.18 10.85 1.31
C HIS A 53 6.40 9.38 1.66
N VAL A 54 6.30 8.51 0.66
CA VAL A 54 6.53 7.07 0.79
C VAL A 54 7.80 6.71 0.03
N GLU A 55 8.69 5.99 0.68
CA GLU A 55 9.92 5.55 0.06
C GLU A 55 9.70 4.28 -0.74
N ILE A 56 10.04 4.35 -2.03
CA ILE A 56 9.97 3.20 -2.93
C ILE A 56 11.38 2.63 -3.07
N ARG A 57 11.49 1.33 -2.89
CA ARG A 57 12.78 0.64 -2.93
C ARG A 57 12.73 -0.53 -3.90
N GLU A 58 13.90 -1.07 -4.24
CA GLU A 58 13.96 -2.33 -4.97
C GLU A 58 13.69 -3.48 -4.01
N SER A 59 12.85 -4.43 -4.45
CA SER A 59 12.48 -5.57 -3.64
C SER A 59 13.61 -6.58 -3.57
N SER A 60 13.85 -7.13 -2.40
CA SER A 60 14.76 -8.25 -2.23
C SER A 60 14.13 -9.59 -2.62
N ASP A 61 12.80 -9.63 -2.75
CA ASP A 61 12.07 -10.86 -3.10
C ASP A 61 12.19 -11.22 -4.57
N GLY A 62 12.62 -10.26 -5.39
CA GLY A 62 12.73 -10.46 -6.83
C GLY A 62 14.05 -11.02 -7.30
N ASP A 63 14.82 -11.64 -6.42
CA ASP A 63 16.10 -12.21 -6.81
C ASP A 63 15.88 -13.51 -7.60
N VAL A 64 15.55 -13.33 -8.86
CA VAL A 64 15.27 -14.48 -9.74
C VAL A 64 16.57 -15.01 -10.28
N ILE A 65 17.07 -16.06 -9.67
CA ILE A 65 18.13 -16.87 -10.23
C ILE A 65 17.57 -17.47 -11.52
N GLY A 66 18.04 -16.98 -12.67
CA GLY A 66 17.62 -17.49 -13.96
C GLY A 66 16.88 -16.52 -14.86
N SER A 67 16.73 -15.27 -14.45
CA SER A 67 16.23 -14.23 -15.36
C SER A 67 17.29 -13.92 -16.42
N ILE A 68 16.98 -14.25 -17.65
CA ILE A 68 17.92 -14.09 -18.78
C ILE A 68 18.20 -12.61 -19.06
N ASP A 69 17.22 -11.75 -18.83
CA ASP A 69 17.30 -10.33 -19.14
C ASP A 69 17.55 -9.45 -17.91
N GLY A 70 17.79 -10.03 -16.74
CA GLY A 70 18.02 -9.28 -15.50
C GLY A 70 16.75 -8.70 -14.86
N ASN A 71 15.59 -8.97 -15.43
CA ASN A 71 14.32 -8.52 -14.89
C ASN A 71 13.92 -9.40 -13.71
N THR A 72 13.60 -8.80 -12.57
CA THR A 72 13.22 -9.55 -11.36
C THR A 72 11.71 -9.59 -11.12
N VAL A 73 10.91 -9.04 -12.01
CA VAL A 73 9.45 -9.02 -11.85
C VAL A 73 8.85 -10.37 -12.22
N ASN A 74 8.04 -10.92 -11.33
CA ASN A 74 7.24 -12.11 -11.57
C ASN A 74 5.77 -11.71 -11.62
N MET A 75 5.14 -11.92 -12.78
CA MET A 75 3.76 -11.48 -13.01
C MET A 75 2.78 -12.09 -12.02
N GLU A 76 2.91 -13.38 -11.74
CA GLU A 76 1.98 -14.06 -10.81
C GLU A 76 2.08 -13.47 -9.41
N ASN A 77 3.31 -13.21 -8.94
CA ASN A 77 3.53 -12.60 -7.63
C ASN A 77 2.93 -11.19 -7.58
N GLN A 78 3.06 -10.42 -8.65
CA GLN A 78 2.52 -9.06 -8.69
C GLN A 78 0.99 -9.09 -8.64
N ILE A 79 0.36 -10.01 -9.32
CA ILE A 79 -1.09 -10.17 -9.31
C ILE A 79 -1.58 -10.53 -7.90
N VAL A 80 -0.90 -11.46 -7.23
CA VAL A 80 -1.24 -11.85 -5.86
C VAL A 80 -1.10 -10.65 -4.92
N LYS A 81 0.02 -9.93 -5.00
CA LYS A 81 0.27 -8.74 -4.18
C LYS A 81 -0.78 -7.66 -4.44
N MET A 82 -1.15 -7.46 -5.70
CA MET A 82 -2.16 -6.47 -6.07
C MET A 82 -3.54 -6.84 -5.51
N THR A 83 -3.90 -8.11 -5.58
CA THR A 83 -5.17 -8.59 -5.01
C THR A 83 -5.19 -8.41 -3.50
N GLU A 84 -4.14 -8.80 -2.81
CA GLU A 84 -4.02 -8.62 -1.36
C GLU A 84 -4.09 -7.14 -0.98
N ASN A 85 -3.36 -6.31 -1.71
CA ASN A 85 -3.34 -4.86 -1.44
C ASN A 85 -4.71 -4.24 -1.63
N HIS A 86 -5.43 -4.67 -2.67
CA HIS A 86 -6.80 -4.20 -2.93
C HIS A 86 -7.74 -4.59 -1.80
N MET A 87 -7.66 -5.83 -1.33
CA MET A 87 -8.48 -6.30 -0.21
C MET A 87 -8.19 -5.50 1.06
N LEU A 88 -6.91 -5.27 1.36
CA LEU A 88 -6.51 -4.50 2.54
C LEU A 88 -6.96 -3.04 2.43
N PHE A 89 -6.82 -2.45 1.26
CA PHE A 89 -7.29 -1.08 1.00
C PHE A 89 -8.81 -0.98 1.23
N THR A 90 -9.57 -1.90 0.67
CA THR A 90 -11.03 -1.92 0.82
C THR A 90 -11.42 -2.08 2.29
N SER A 91 -10.73 -2.95 3.02
CA SER A 91 -10.98 -3.14 4.45
C SER A 91 -10.74 -1.86 5.24
N LEU A 92 -9.65 -1.15 4.93
CA LEU A 92 -9.35 0.12 5.58
C LEU A 92 -10.41 1.18 5.30
N VAL A 93 -10.89 1.24 4.05
CA VAL A 93 -11.97 2.16 3.68
C VAL A 93 -13.23 1.86 4.50
N GLN A 94 -13.57 0.59 4.66
CA GLN A 94 -14.73 0.19 5.43
C GLN A 94 -14.59 0.57 6.91
N VAL A 95 -13.42 0.36 7.50
CA VAL A 95 -13.17 0.71 8.90
C VAL A 95 -13.30 2.23 9.10
N ILE A 96 -12.69 3.02 8.22
CA ILE A 96 -12.79 4.48 8.30
C ILE A 96 -14.22 4.94 8.13
N SER A 97 -14.96 4.37 7.18
CA SER A 97 -16.35 4.72 6.93
C SER A 97 -17.23 4.43 8.15
N LYS A 98 -17.03 3.28 8.79
CA LYS A 98 -17.74 2.94 10.03
C LYS A 98 -17.41 3.91 11.14
N LYS A 99 -16.14 4.26 11.28
CA LYS A 99 -15.70 5.20 12.31
C LYS A 99 -16.38 6.56 12.14
N PHE A 100 -16.42 7.08 10.92
CA PHE A 100 -17.11 8.35 10.65
C PHE A 100 -18.62 8.25 10.88
N SER A 101 -19.23 7.13 10.54
CA SER A 101 -20.65 6.90 10.81
C SER A 101 -20.95 6.90 12.31
N MET A 102 -20.11 6.24 13.09
CA MET A 102 -20.24 6.24 14.55
C MET A 102 -20.06 7.63 15.13
N MET A 103 -19.09 8.39 14.65
CA MET A 103 -18.87 9.77 15.10
C MET A 103 -20.08 10.66 14.79
N ARG A 104 -20.65 10.53 13.59
CA ARG A 104 -21.86 11.27 13.22
C ARG A 104 -23.05 10.91 14.12
N TYR A 105 -23.19 9.63 14.42
CA TYR A 105 -24.23 9.16 15.33
C TYR A 105 -24.08 9.77 16.71
N ILE A 106 -22.86 9.77 17.27
CA ILE A 106 -22.58 10.33 18.60
C ILE A 106 -22.89 11.84 18.61
N ILE A 107 -22.49 12.55 17.57
CA ILE A 107 -22.76 14.00 17.46
C ILE A 107 -24.26 14.24 17.37
N SER A 108 -24.99 13.44 16.59
CA SER A 108 -26.44 13.54 16.46
C SER A 108 -27.16 13.31 17.79
N GLU A 109 -26.76 12.28 18.54
CA GLU A 109 -27.34 12.00 19.86
C GLU A 109 -26.99 13.09 20.86
N GLY A 110 -25.80 13.66 20.78
CA GLY A 110 -25.38 14.74 21.68
C GLY A 110 -26.15 16.03 21.50
N ARG A 111 -26.89 16.18 20.40
CA ARG A 111 -27.71 17.39 20.14
C ARG A 111 -29.12 17.32 20.72
N ARG A 112 -29.49 16.18 21.29
CA ARG A 112 -30.77 16.02 21.96
C ARG A 112 -30.69 16.52 23.42
#